data_1ffc1475a2dc40d94d2b5c33c539fca6
#
_entry.id   1ffc1475a2dc40d94d2b5c33c539fca6
#
_cell.length_a   1.000
_cell.length_b   1.000
_cell.length_c   1.000
_cell.angle_alpha   90.00
_cell.angle_beta   90.00
_cell.angle_gamma   90.00
#
_symmetry.space_group_name_H-M   'P 1'
#
loop_
_entity.id
_entity.type
_entity.pdbx_description
1 polymer ?
#
loop_
_entity_poly.entity_id
_entity_poly.type
_entity_poly.pdbx_seq_one_letter_code
_entity_poly.pdbx_strand_id
1 'polypeptide(L)'
;MAATRTSLPRRALQRGFNLLEILMTLFIITVGLLGLVGIQVFAQRAEQESYQRAQAIVLMSDIVDRLNTNRKGGLCYQITADTGVPYLGTADGDKYDPASFACPGLATIPEAVARAELDVNQIDELVLGSAETIGGAAVGAMLGARACIGFDTATQAYTVAIAWQGMSKTFSPATWSATVTPAIARNCAKDKYGDDTQRRVVWTTLILAKLT
;
A
#
# COMPACT_ATOMS: atom_id res chain seq x y z
N MET A 1 -7.46 -43.57 84.37
CA MET A 1 -8.24 -43.88 83.16
C MET A 1 -8.45 -42.58 82.42
N ALA A 2 -7.69 -42.34 81.36
CA ALA A 2 -7.75 -41.13 80.53
C ALA A 2 -8.59 -41.45 79.28
N ALA A 3 -9.70 -40.72 79.11
CA ALA A 3 -10.59 -40.88 77.94
C ALA A 3 -10.10 -40.05 76.76
N THR A 4 -9.68 -40.74 75.74
CA THR A 4 -9.27 -40.13 74.49
C THR A 4 -10.51 -39.66 73.71
N ARG A 5 -10.65 -38.33 73.51
CA ARG A 5 -11.70 -37.75 72.67
C ARG A 5 -11.26 -37.83 71.21
N THR A 6 -11.85 -38.70 70.43
CA THR A 6 -11.73 -38.74 68.94
C THR A 6 -12.56 -37.60 68.39
N SER A 7 -11.85 -36.64 67.75
CA SER A 7 -12.50 -35.58 66.96
C SER A 7 -12.93 -36.14 65.62
N LEU A 8 -14.21 -36.12 65.29
CA LEU A 8 -14.78 -36.47 64.00
C LEU A 8 -14.39 -35.42 62.95
N PRO A 9 -13.95 -35.81 61.77
CA PRO A 9 -13.63 -34.85 60.69
C PRO A 9 -14.92 -34.16 60.25
N ARG A 10 -14.91 -32.82 60.30
CA ARG A 10 -15.96 -32.00 59.69
C ARG A 10 -16.01 -32.29 58.18
N ARG A 11 -17.08 -32.95 57.75
CA ARG A 11 -17.38 -33.07 56.30
C ARG A 11 -17.57 -31.66 55.76
N ALA A 12 -16.65 -31.22 54.91
CA ALA A 12 -16.80 -30.02 54.11
C ALA A 12 -18.06 -30.23 53.22
N LEU A 13 -19.03 -29.33 53.33
CA LEU A 13 -20.20 -29.29 52.47
C LEU A 13 -19.69 -29.01 51.05
N GLN A 14 -19.70 -30.03 50.18
CA GLN A 14 -19.46 -29.87 48.76
C GLN A 14 -20.63 -29.05 48.21
N ARG A 15 -20.38 -27.77 47.91
CA ARG A 15 -21.30 -26.93 47.13
C ARG A 15 -21.24 -27.37 45.67
N GLY A 16 -22.29 -27.98 45.16
CA GLY A 16 -22.44 -28.27 43.73
C GLY A 16 -22.70 -26.99 42.97
N PHE A 17 -22.15 -26.89 41.74
CA PHE A 17 -22.46 -25.79 40.84
C PHE A 17 -23.94 -25.84 40.43
N ASN A 18 -24.59 -24.66 40.46
CA ASN A 18 -25.97 -24.56 39.96
C ASN A 18 -25.94 -24.46 38.44
N LEU A 19 -26.85 -25.17 37.75
CA LEU A 19 -26.98 -25.18 36.28
C LEU A 19 -27.15 -23.76 35.74
N LEU A 20 -27.81 -22.86 36.44
CA LEU A 20 -27.96 -21.45 36.14
C LEU A 20 -26.61 -20.71 36.11
N GLU A 21 -25.73 -21.00 37.07
CA GLU A 21 -24.40 -20.36 37.18
C GLU A 21 -23.51 -20.72 35.99
N ILE A 22 -23.53 -21.99 35.55
CA ILE A 22 -22.80 -22.44 34.35
C ILE A 22 -23.38 -21.77 33.11
N LEU A 23 -24.68 -21.61 32.98
CA LEU A 23 -25.35 -21.00 31.86
C LEU A 23 -24.99 -19.50 31.76
N MET A 24 -25.00 -18.79 32.92
CA MET A 24 -24.61 -17.38 32.98
C MET A 24 -23.11 -17.18 32.69
N THR A 25 -22.25 -18.05 33.20
CA THR A 25 -20.80 -17.95 32.91
C THR A 25 -20.49 -18.19 31.45
N LEU A 26 -21.13 -19.19 30.81
CA LEU A 26 -20.99 -19.42 29.37
C LEU A 26 -21.48 -18.22 28.52
N PHE A 27 -22.59 -17.60 28.92
CA PHE A 27 -23.12 -16.42 28.25
C PHE A 27 -22.14 -15.24 28.34
N ILE A 28 -21.58 -14.96 29.51
CA ILE A 28 -20.60 -13.88 29.71
C ILE A 28 -19.33 -14.15 28.91
N ILE A 29 -18.83 -15.39 28.90
CA ILE A 29 -17.65 -15.77 28.13
C ILE A 29 -17.89 -15.61 26.62
N THR A 30 -19.03 -16.05 26.10
CA THR A 30 -19.34 -15.92 24.66
C THR A 30 -19.45 -14.48 24.24
N VAL A 31 -20.07 -13.60 24.99
CA VAL A 31 -20.13 -12.16 24.71
C VAL A 31 -18.74 -11.53 24.78
N GLY A 32 -17.92 -11.92 25.77
CA GLY A 32 -16.53 -11.45 25.88
C GLY A 32 -15.66 -11.87 24.68
N LEU A 33 -15.79 -13.12 24.23
CA LEU A 33 -15.06 -13.63 23.05
C LEU A 33 -15.49 -12.92 21.75
N LEU A 34 -16.79 -12.61 21.58
CA LEU A 34 -17.26 -11.85 20.44
C LEU A 34 -16.61 -10.45 20.36
N GLY A 35 -16.43 -9.78 21.50
CA GLY A 35 -15.70 -8.51 21.58
C GLY A 35 -14.23 -8.64 21.13
N LEU A 36 -13.55 -9.70 21.57
CA LEU A 36 -12.16 -9.99 21.16
C LEU A 36 -12.03 -10.23 19.66
N VAL A 37 -12.95 -11.01 19.06
CA VAL A 37 -12.97 -11.26 17.61
C VAL A 37 -13.12 -9.93 16.84
N GLY A 38 -13.98 -9.02 17.30
CA GLY A 38 -14.15 -7.71 16.67
C GLY A 38 -12.85 -6.89 16.64
N ILE A 39 -12.09 -6.87 17.74
CA ILE A 39 -10.80 -6.18 17.83
C ILE A 39 -9.76 -6.84 16.92
N GLN A 40 -9.73 -8.18 16.83
CA GLN A 40 -8.80 -8.91 15.97
C GLN A 40 -9.02 -8.59 14.49
N VAL A 41 -10.26 -8.54 14.02
CA VAL A 41 -10.59 -8.18 12.64
C VAL A 41 -10.13 -6.75 12.32
N PHE A 42 -10.33 -5.82 13.24
CA PHE A 42 -9.86 -4.44 13.07
C PHE A 42 -8.32 -4.38 13.02
N ALA A 43 -7.63 -5.08 13.92
CA ALA A 43 -6.17 -5.14 13.95
C ALA A 43 -5.58 -5.71 12.65
N GLN A 44 -6.16 -6.81 12.12
CA GLN A 44 -5.72 -7.40 10.85
C GLN A 44 -5.86 -6.44 9.66
N ARG A 45 -6.96 -5.68 9.60
CA ARG A 45 -7.13 -4.67 8.53
C ARG A 45 -6.09 -3.55 8.64
N ALA A 46 -5.82 -3.07 9.84
CA ALA A 46 -4.81 -2.04 10.07
C ALA A 46 -3.39 -2.53 9.70
N GLU A 47 -3.08 -3.80 10.02
CA GLU A 47 -1.81 -4.44 9.67
C GLU A 47 -1.64 -4.55 8.15
N GLN A 48 -2.66 -5.02 7.42
CA GLN A 48 -2.62 -5.11 5.96
C GLN A 48 -2.46 -3.73 5.31
N GLU A 49 -3.16 -2.71 5.79
CA GLU A 49 -3.03 -1.34 5.26
C GLU A 49 -1.63 -0.76 5.52
N SER A 50 -1.05 -1.03 6.68
CA SER A 50 0.32 -0.66 7.02
C SER A 50 1.35 -1.36 6.13
N TYR A 51 1.16 -2.65 5.87
CA TYR A 51 2.02 -3.44 4.98
C TYR A 51 2.00 -2.90 3.53
N GLN A 52 0.82 -2.65 2.97
CA GLN A 52 0.68 -2.05 1.64
C GLN A 52 1.37 -0.68 1.55
N ARG A 53 1.24 0.14 2.59
CA ARG A 53 1.93 1.43 2.64
C ARG A 53 3.45 1.28 2.67
N ALA A 54 3.97 0.31 3.43
CA ALA A 54 5.41 0.04 3.46
C ALA A 54 5.92 -0.41 2.09
N GLN A 55 5.20 -1.31 1.41
CA GLN A 55 5.53 -1.72 0.04
C GLN A 55 5.53 -0.54 -0.93
N ALA A 56 4.52 0.35 -0.85
CA ALA A 56 4.44 1.54 -1.70
C ALA A 56 5.65 2.47 -1.51
N ILE A 57 6.13 2.64 -0.27
CA ILE A 57 7.31 3.45 0.03
C ILE A 57 8.57 2.82 -0.54
N VAL A 58 8.74 1.50 -0.41
CA VAL A 58 9.88 0.77 -0.98
C VAL A 58 9.91 0.90 -2.49
N LEU A 59 8.77 0.69 -3.15
CA LEU A 59 8.64 0.82 -4.60
C LEU A 59 8.90 2.26 -5.07
N MET A 60 8.40 3.25 -4.35
CA MET A 60 8.67 4.67 -4.61
C MET A 60 10.17 4.98 -4.51
N SER A 61 10.86 4.42 -3.50
CA SER A 61 12.31 4.59 -3.33
C SER A 61 13.09 3.95 -4.48
N ASP A 62 12.70 2.76 -4.95
CA ASP A 62 13.34 2.10 -6.10
C ASP A 62 13.19 2.97 -7.36
N ILE A 63 12.03 3.54 -7.62
CA ILE A 63 11.82 4.45 -8.76
C ILE A 63 12.71 5.69 -8.65
N VAL A 64 12.81 6.29 -7.48
CA VAL A 64 13.68 7.45 -7.23
C VAL A 64 15.15 7.10 -7.47
N ASP A 65 15.60 5.93 -7.05
CA ASP A 65 16.98 5.47 -7.24
C ASP A 65 17.29 5.23 -8.73
N ARG A 66 16.36 4.68 -9.49
CA ARG A 66 16.48 4.53 -10.96
C ARG A 66 16.61 5.88 -11.66
N LEU A 67 15.75 6.85 -11.30
CA LEU A 67 15.84 8.22 -11.80
C LEU A 67 17.21 8.86 -11.46
N ASN A 68 17.70 8.70 -10.24
CA ASN A 68 19.01 9.21 -9.82
C ASN A 68 20.16 8.53 -10.53
N THR A 69 20.05 7.25 -10.87
CA THR A 69 21.08 6.49 -11.56
C THR A 69 21.15 6.87 -13.05
N ASN A 70 20.01 7.10 -13.69
CA ASN A 70 19.92 7.46 -15.11
C ASN A 70 19.52 8.93 -15.33
N ARG A 71 20.21 9.86 -14.69
CA ARG A 71 19.91 11.32 -14.73
C ARG A 71 19.85 11.89 -16.14
N LYS A 72 20.69 11.39 -17.08
CA LYS A 72 20.70 11.82 -18.46
C LYS A 72 19.43 11.41 -19.21
N GLY A 73 18.83 10.29 -18.81
CA GLY A 73 17.55 9.78 -19.34
C GLY A 73 16.32 10.26 -18.55
N GLY A 74 16.46 11.21 -17.63
CA GLY A 74 15.38 11.62 -16.74
C GLY A 74 14.06 11.95 -17.44
N LEU A 75 14.09 12.65 -18.57
CA LEU A 75 12.89 12.99 -19.33
C LEU A 75 12.15 11.78 -19.92
N CYS A 76 12.84 10.64 -20.09
CA CYS A 76 12.21 9.39 -20.53
C CYS A 76 11.25 8.79 -19.50
N TYR A 77 11.41 9.13 -18.23
CA TYR A 77 10.52 8.65 -17.16
C TYR A 77 9.28 9.52 -16.99
N GLN A 78 9.13 10.58 -17.76
CA GLN A 78 7.93 11.42 -17.74
C GLN A 78 6.77 10.69 -18.45
N ILE A 79 6.12 9.79 -17.76
CA ILE A 79 5.05 8.95 -18.30
C ILE A 79 3.69 9.60 -18.05
N THR A 80 3.50 10.18 -16.85
CA THR A 80 2.21 10.62 -16.37
C THR A 80 2.05 12.13 -16.53
N ALA A 81 0.92 12.54 -17.10
CA ALA A 81 0.52 13.95 -17.14
C ALA A 81 -0.11 14.41 -15.82
N ASP A 82 -0.37 15.70 -15.67
CA ASP A 82 -1.03 16.30 -14.50
C ASP A 82 -2.44 15.76 -14.23
N THR A 83 -3.06 15.13 -15.23
CA THR A 83 -4.33 14.41 -15.11
C THR A 83 -4.23 13.12 -14.30
N GLY A 84 -3.01 12.62 -14.04
CA GLY A 84 -2.76 11.37 -13.33
C GLY A 84 -2.80 10.14 -14.21
N VAL A 85 -2.81 10.31 -15.52
CA VAL A 85 -2.77 9.26 -16.54
C VAL A 85 -1.78 9.65 -17.65
N PRO A 86 -1.22 8.68 -18.41
CA PRO A 86 -1.23 7.24 -18.11
C PRO A 86 -0.41 6.88 -16.87
N TYR A 87 -0.52 5.66 -16.39
CA TYR A 87 0.21 5.12 -15.22
C TYR A 87 0.73 3.71 -15.50
N LEU A 88 1.70 3.26 -14.71
CA LEU A 88 2.24 1.90 -14.71
C LEU A 88 1.46 1.01 -13.73
N GLY A 89 1.43 -0.28 -13.95
CA GLY A 89 0.86 -1.27 -13.06
C GLY A 89 -0.48 -1.82 -13.52
N THR A 90 -1.49 -1.85 -12.63
CA THR A 90 -2.76 -2.51 -12.90
C THR A 90 -3.43 -2.00 -14.17
N ALA A 91 -3.68 -2.93 -15.10
CA ALA A 91 -4.17 -2.62 -16.44
C ALA A 91 -5.65 -2.18 -16.44
N ASP A 92 -5.89 -1.08 -17.13
CA ASP A 92 -7.18 -0.62 -17.62
C ASP A 92 -6.94 0.27 -18.86
N GLY A 93 -7.97 0.96 -19.35
CA GLY A 93 -7.88 1.79 -20.56
C GLY A 93 -6.88 2.97 -20.48
N ASP A 94 -6.41 3.33 -19.29
CA ASP A 94 -5.47 4.45 -19.04
C ASP A 94 -4.07 3.97 -18.62
N LYS A 95 -3.82 2.65 -18.70
CA LYS A 95 -2.46 2.11 -18.47
C LYS A 95 -1.51 2.61 -19.54
N TYR A 96 -0.27 2.91 -19.13
CA TYR A 96 0.83 3.20 -20.06
C TYR A 96 1.08 2.00 -21.01
N ASP A 97 1.16 2.29 -22.29
CA ASP A 97 1.53 1.30 -23.31
C ASP A 97 3.05 1.34 -23.53
N PRO A 98 3.80 0.28 -23.21
CA PRO A 98 5.23 0.20 -23.46
C PRO A 98 5.64 0.45 -24.92
N ALA A 99 4.77 0.10 -25.89
CA ALA A 99 5.01 0.37 -27.30
C ALA A 99 5.00 1.89 -27.65
N SER A 100 4.44 2.72 -26.77
CA SER A 100 4.42 4.18 -26.88
C SER A 100 5.62 4.87 -26.22
N PHE A 101 6.62 4.10 -25.74
CA PHE A 101 7.78 4.67 -25.07
C PHE A 101 8.51 5.68 -25.95
N ALA A 102 8.68 6.88 -25.44
CA ALA A 102 9.34 7.96 -26.16
C ALA A 102 10.17 8.82 -25.22
N CYS A 103 11.35 9.23 -25.70
CA CYS A 103 12.26 10.11 -24.99
C CYS A 103 12.46 11.42 -25.77
N PRO A 104 11.66 12.45 -25.56
CA PRO A 104 11.81 13.70 -26.28
C PRO A 104 13.19 14.33 -26.05
N GLY A 105 13.87 14.69 -27.14
CA GLY A 105 15.12 15.46 -27.08
C GLY A 105 16.38 14.67 -26.66
N LEU A 106 16.31 13.34 -26.47
CA LEU A 106 17.44 12.51 -26.01
C LEU A 106 17.97 11.53 -27.06
N ALA A 107 17.67 11.73 -28.35
CA ALA A 107 18.16 10.87 -29.45
C ALA A 107 19.70 10.75 -29.50
N THR A 108 20.43 11.69 -28.91
CA THR A 108 21.91 11.71 -28.89
C THR A 108 22.51 10.89 -27.73
N ILE A 109 21.69 10.32 -26.85
CA ILE A 109 22.14 9.54 -25.68
C ILE A 109 21.40 8.18 -25.66
N PRO A 110 21.66 7.30 -26.67
CA PRO A 110 20.89 6.07 -26.85
C PRO A 110 20.97 5.12 -25.67
N GLU A 111 22.10 5.08 -24.97
CA GLU A 111 22.29 4.24 -23.79
C GLU A 111 21.38 4.65 -22.61
N ALA A 112 21.24 5.96 -22.38
CA ALA A 112 20.34 6.47 -21.35
C ALA A 112 18.86 6.21 -21.69
N VAL A 113 18.51 6.29 -22.98
CA VAL A 113 17.17 5.97 -23.48
C VAL A 113 16.85 4.50 -23.30
N ALA A 114 17.75 3.61 -23.75
CA ALA A 114 17.57 2.16 -23.60
C ALA A 114 17.48 1.73 -22.11
N ARG A 115 18.26 2.37 -21.24
CA ARG A 115 18.17 2.12 -19.80
C ARG A 115 16.82 2.55 -19.24
N ALA A 116 16.32 3.72 -19.62
CA ALA A 116 15.03 4.21 -19.15
C ALA A 116 13.88 3.31 -19.61
N GLU A 117 13.92 2.81 -20.84
CA GLU A 117 12.94 1.85 -21.35
C GLU A 117 12.90 0.57 -20.54
N LEU A 118 14.08 -0.01 -20.25
CA LEU A 118 14.17 -1.19 -19.37
C LEU A 118 13.65 -0.90 -17.97
N ASP A 119 14.01 0.25 -17.40
CA ASP A 119 13.56 0.63 -16.04
C ASP A 119 12.05 0.81 -15.99
N VAL A 120 11.44 1.47 -16.98
CA VAL A 120 9.98 1.66 -17.06
C VAL A 120 9.24 0.33 -17.12
N ASN A 121 9.71 -0.61 -17.94
CA ASN A 121 9.14 -1.95 -18.03
C ASN A 121 9.28 -2.72 -16.72
N GLN A 122 10.45 -2.66 -16.08
CA GLN A 122 10.67 -3.31 -14.79
C GLN A 122 9.82 -2.69 -13.66
N ILE A 123 9.64 -1.37 -13.66
CA ILE A 123 8.76 -0.69 -12.70
C ILE A 123 7.31 -1.17 -12.91
N ASP A 124 6.83 -1.27 -14.15
CA ASP A 124 5.50 -1.79 -14.45
C ASP A 124 5.30 -3.20 -13.88
N GLU A 125 6.25 -4.10 -14.10
CA GLU A 125 6.23 -5.45 -13.56
C GLU A 125 6.26 -5.47 -12.03
N LEU A 126 7.10 -4.65 -11.39
CA LEU A 126 7.19 -4.57 -9.92
C LEU A 126 5.89 -4.05 -9.31
N VAL A 127 5.27 -3.05 -9.93
CA VAL A 127 3.96 -2.52 -9.51
C VAL A 127 2.87 -3.60 -9.61
N LEU A 128 2.96 -4.47 -10.64
CA LEU A 128 2.09 -5.65 -10.78
C LEU A 128 2.39 -6.77 -9.80
N GLY A 129 3.46 -6.66 -9.00
CA GLY A 129 3.84 -7.65 -7.99
C GLY A 129 4.58 -8.86 -8.53
N SER A 130 5.30 -8.70 -9.62
CA SER A 130 6.11 -9.79 -10.24
C SER A 130 7.23 -10.33 -9.36
N ALA A 131 7.60 -9.61 -8.29
CA ALA A 131 8.60 -10.06 -7.33
C ALA A 131 8.18 -11.31 -6.56
N GLU A 132 6.88 -11.54 -6.40
CA GLU A 132 6.31 -12.71 -5.72
C GLU A 132 5.31 -13.40 -6.64
N THR A 133 5.54 -14.69 -6.95
CA THR A 133 4.66 -15.45 -7.82
C THR A 133 4.16 -16.74 -7.17
N ILE A 134 2.88 -17.06 -7.35
CA ILE A 134 2.29 -18.35 -6.99
C ILE A 134 1.67 -18.97 -8.24
N GLY A 135 2.16 -20.15 -8.63
CA GLY A 135 1.65 -20.83 -9.83
C GLY A 135 1.83 -20.03 -11.13
N GLY A 136 2.82 -19.12 -11.19
CA GLY A 136 3.09 -18.25 -12.33
C GLY A 136 2.26 -16.95 -12.35
N ALA A 137 1.35 -16.74 -11.40
CA ALA A 137 0.64 -15.48 -11.24
C ALA A 137 1.35 -14.56 -10.24
N ALA A 138 1.52 -13.29 -10.58
CA ALA A 138 2.07 -12.28 -9.68
C ALA A 138 1.12 -12.03 -8.50
N VAL A 139 1.61 -12.14 -7.27
CA VAL A 139 0.81 -12.04 -6.03
C VAL A 139 1.36 -11.02 -5.04
N GLY A 140 2.56 -10.48 -5.28
CA GLY A 140 3.22 -9.50 -4.42
C GLY A 140 2.69 -8.06 -4.54
N ALA A 141 1.64 -7.83 -5.35
CA ALA A 141 1.13 -6.49 -5.57
C ALA A 141 0.25 -5.97 -4.44
N MET A 142 0.34 -4.67 -4.19
CA MET A 142 -0.72 -3.93 -3.50
C MET A 142 -2.00 -4.00 -4.33
N LEU A 143 -3.16 -3.96 -3.68
CA LEU A 143 -4.45 -4.08 -4.36
C LEU A 143 -4.66 -2.94 -5.37
N GLY A 144 -4.69 -3.28 -6.65
CA GLY A 144 -4.86 -2.32 -7.73
C GLY A 144 -3.73 -1.29 -7.83
N ALA A 145 -2.48 -1.67 -7.53
CA ALA A 145 -1.34 -0.77 -7.52
C ALA A 145 -1.12 -0.08 -8.87
N ARG A 146 -0.81 1.21 -8.82
CA ARG A 146 -0.48 2.07 -9.96
C ARG A 146 0.61 3.05 -9.61
N ALA A 147 1.57 3.25 -10.50
CA ALA A 147 2.66 4.21 -10.34
C ALA A 147 2.55 5.33 -11.37
N CYS A 148 2.68 6.55 -10.91
CA CYS A 148 2.68 7.76 -11.71
C CYS A 148 4.02 8.47 -11.58
N ILE A 149 4.64 8.79 -12.72
CA ILE A 149 5.91 9.51 -12.78
C ILE A 149 5.74 10.67 -13.75
N GLY A 150 5.89 11.87 -13.28
CA GLY A 150 5.81 13.05 -14.14
C GLY A 150 6.83 14.11 -13.77
N PHE A 151 6.97 15.10 -14.65
CA PHE A 151 7.95 16.16 -14.55
C PHE A 151 7.26 17.52 -14.68
N ASP A 152 7.52 18.41 -13.72
CA ASP A 152 7.06 19.80 -13.77
C ASP A 152 8.17 20.66 -14.34
N THR A 153 7.92 21.29 -15.50
CA THR A 153 8.87 22.15 -16.18
C THR A 153 9.13 23.48 -15.49
N ALA A 154 8.16 23.94 -14.67
CA ALA A 154 8.30 25.22 -13.95
C ALA A 154 9.23 25.06 -12.73
N THR A 155 9.11 23.98 -11.99
CA THR A 155 9.93 23.70 -10.81
C THR A 155 11.15 22.82 -11.10
N GLN A 156 11.24 22.24 -12.30
CA GLN A 156 12.27 21.26 -12.72
C GLN A 156 12.27 20.02 -11.78
N ALA A 157 11.14 19.69 -11.21
CA ALA A 157 10.98 18.61 -10.26
C ALA A 157 10.23 17.41 -10.89
N TYR A 158 10.72 16.22 -10.61
CA TYR A 158 10.00 14.98 -10.85
C TYR A 158 9.08 14.70 -9.67
N THR A 159 7.88 14.24 -9.96
CA THR A 159 6.96 13.71 -8.96
C THR A 159 6.79 12.22 -9.21
N VAL A 160 7.05 11.43 -8.20
CA VAL A 160 6.76 9.99 -8.16
C VAL A 160 5.63 9.75 -7.18
N ALA A 161 4.56 9.11 -7.62
CA ALA A 161 3.42 8.78 -6.79
C ALA A 161 3.00 7.33 -7.00
N ILE A 162 2.71 6.62 -5.91
CA ILE A 162 2.18 5.26 -5.92
C ILE A 162 0.78 5.31 -5.34
N ALA A 163 -0.18 4.81 -6.10
CA ALA A 163 -1.58 4.71 -5.70
C ALA A 163 -2.01 3.25 -5.56
N TRP A 164 -2.87 2.96 -4.58
CA TRP A 164 -3.47 1.64 -4.39
C TRP A 164 -4.83 1.74 -3.71
N GLN A 165 -5.56 0.64 -3.67
CA GLN A 165 -6.86 0.56 -3.00
C GLN A 165 -6.70 0.25 -1.51
N GLY A 166 -7.15 1.14 -0.64
CA GLY A 166 -7.22 0.92 0.80
C GLY A 166 -8.42 0.09 1.21
N MET A 167 -8.32 -0.54 2.38
CA MET A 167 -9.38 -1.40 2.95
C MET A 167 -10.57 -0.60 3.54
N SER A 168 -10.36 0.66 3.85
CA SER A 168 -11.36 1.54 4.46
C SER A 168 -11.46 2.87 3.71
N LYS A 169 -12.55 3.61 3.90
CA LYS A 169 -12.69 4.96 3.34
C LYS A 169 -11.93 5.98 4.19
N THR A 170 -11.27 6.93 3.52
CA THR A 170 -10.58 8.08 4.13
C THR A 170 -10.87 9.35 3.33
N PHE A 171 -10.07 10.40 3.52
CA PHE A 171 -10.14 11.58 2.65
C PHE A 171 -9.59 11.26 1.26
N SER A 172 -10.28 11.72 0.22
CA SER A 172 -9.81 11.61 -1.17
C SER A 172 -8.51 12.41 -1.37
N PRO A 173 -7.47 11.82 -1.96
CA PRO A 173 -6.26 12.55 -2.33
C PRO A 173 -6.50 13.71 -3.29
N ALA A 174 -7.55 13.67 -4.10
CA ALA A 174 -7.93 14.77 -4.99
C ALA A 174 -8.30 16.07 -4.24
N THR A 175 -8.68 15.97 -2.96
CA THR A 175 -9.01 17.12 -2.10
C THR A 175 -7.80 17.75 -1.40
N TRP A 176 -6.61 17.17 -1.56
CA TRP A 176 -5.38 17.72 -0.96
C TRP A 176 -5.06 19.11 -1.51
N SER A 177 -4.43 19.93 -0.69
CA SER A 177 -4.08 21.29 -1.08
C SER A 177 -3.16 21.34 -2.31
N ALA A 178 -3.58 22.08 -3.33
CA ALA A 178 -2.80 22.25 -4.56
C ALA A 178 -1.50 23.06 -4.34
N THR A 179 -1.40 23.81 -3.23
CA THR A 179 -0.22 24.60 -2.89
C THR A 179 0.94 23.75 -2.43
N VAL A 180 0.69 22.59 -1.84
CA VAL A 180 1.73 21.74 -1.25
C VAL A 180 1.81 20.34 -1.89
N THR A 181 0.80 19.94 -2.66
CA THR A 181 0.76 18.62 -3.29
C THR A 181 0.71 18.75 -4.82
N PRO A 182 1.67 18.17 -5.55
CA PRO A 182 1.68 18.19 -7.00
C PRO A 182 0.40 17.62 -7.61
N ALA A 183 -0.01 18.13 -8.78
CA ALA A 183 -1.19 17.66 -9.50
C ALA A 183 -1.13 16.15 -9.78
N ILE A 184 0.01 15.66 -10.23
CA ILE A 184 0.27 14.23 -10.47
C ILE A 184 -0.03 13.39 -9.23
N ALA A 185 0.43 13.79 -8.04
CA ALA A 185 0.18 13.06 -6.80
C ALA A 185 -1.30 13.05 -6.39
N ARG A 186 -2.00 14.19 -6.58
CA ARG A 186 -3.43 14.29 -6.29
C ARG A 186 -4.29 13.49 -7.26
N ASN A 187 -3.88 13.40 -8.51
CA ASN A 187 -4.66 12.80 -9.59
C ASN A 187 -4.20 11.38 -9.97
N CYS A 188 -3.05 10.89 -9.46
CA CYS A 188 -2.55 9.55 -9.78
C CYS A 188 -3.65 8.50 -9.60
N ALA A 189 -4.05 7.85 -10.69
CA ALA A 189 -5.09 6.84 -10.72
C ALA A 189 -6.43 7.29 -10.08
N LYS A 190 -6.77 8.56 -10.22
CA LYS A 190 -8.04 9.09 -9.75
C LYS A 190 -9.21 8.35 -10.41
N ASP A 191 -10.27 8.11 -9.65
CA ASP A 191 -11.51 7.42 -10.06
C ASP A 191 -11.33 5.96 -10.54
N LYS A 192 -10.17 5.33 -10.19
CA LYS A 192 -9.85 3.94 -10.59
C LYS A 192 -10.17 2.88 -9.52
N TYR A 193 -10.71 3.28 -8.38
CA TYR A 193 -10.98 2.42 -7.23
C TYR A 193 -12.47 2.44 -6.82
N GLY A 194 -13.35 2.86 -7.73
CA GLY A 194 -14.78 3.02 -7.47
C GLY A 194 -15.09 4.28 -6.69
N ASP A 195 -14.68 4.36 -5.43
CA ASP A 195 -14.79 5.54 -4.58
C ASP A 195 -13.39 6.12 -4.31
N ASP A 196 -13.15 7.38 -4.69
CA ASP A 196 -11.85 8.02 -4.53
C ASP A 196 -11.40 8.13 -3.05
N THR A 197 -12.34 8.00 -2.10
CA THR A 197 -12.03 7.92 -0.67
C THR A 197 -11.34 6.60 -0.27
N GLN A 198 -11.40 5.56 -1.11
CA GLN A 198 -10.65 4.32 -0.93
C GLN A 198 -9.24 4.38 -1.54
N ARG A 199 -8.96 5.39 -2.35
CA ARG A 199 -7.63 5.55 -2.92
C ARG A 199 -6.63 6.00 -1.87
N ARG A 200 -5.49 5.28 -1.80
CA ARG A 200 -4.30 5.66 -1.03
C ARG A 200 -3.23 6.11 -1.97
N VAL A 201 -2.50 7.14 -1.59
CA VAL A 201 -1.37 7.65 -2.37
C VAL A 201 -0.21 7.97 -1.43
N VAL A 202 0.98 7.52 -1.80
CA VAL A 202 2.25 8.05 -1.27
C VAL A 202 2.98 8.73 -2.41
N TRP A 203 3.68 9.81 -2.14
CA TRP A 203 4.38 10.56 -3.17
C TRP A 203 5.63 11.23 -2.64
N THR A 204 6.54 11.54 -3.55
CA THR A 204 7.73 12.35 -3.30
C THR A 204 8.05 13.19 -4.53
N THR A 205 8.81 14.27 -4.31
CA THR A 205 9.39 15.06 -5.39
C THR A 205 10.91 15.04 -5.28
N LEU A 206 11.57 15.04 -6.44
CA LEU A 206 13.02 15.11 -6.52
C LEU A 206 13.45 16.00 -7.68
N ILE A 207 14.58 16.68 -7.50
CA ILE A 207 15.24 17.44 -8.56
C ILE A 207 16.52 16.72 -8.92
N LEU A 208 16.65 16.31 -10.18
CA LEU A 208 17.86 15.67 -10.66
C LEU A 208 18.95 16.72 -10.89
N ALA A 209 20.13 16.52 -10.31
CA ALA A 209 21.27 17.37 -10.57
C ALA A 209 21.66 17.31 -12.04
N LYS A 210 21.80 18.45 -12.71
CA LYS A 210 22.30 18.51 -14.08
C LYS A 210 23.77 18.08 -14.08
N LEU A 211 24.09 17.10 -14.91
CA LEU A 211 25.46 16.72 -15.20
C LEU A 211 25.97 17.67 -16.29
N THR A 212 26.92 18.52 -15.95
CA THR A 212 27.65 19.38 -16.90
C THR A 212 28.64 18.58 -17.71
#